data_deb1a7eb4c1210b473ac658db5b06378
#
_entry.id   deb1a7eb4c1210b473ac658db5b06378
#
_cell.length_a   1.000
_cell.length_b   1.000
_cell.length_c   1.000
_cell.angle_alpha   90.00
_cell.angle_beta   90.00
_cell.angle_gamma   90.00
#
_symmetry.space_group_name_H-M   'P 1'
#
loop_
_entity.id
_entity.type
_entity.pdbx_description
1 polymer ?
#
loop_
_entity_poly.entity_id
_entity_poly.type
_entity_poly.pdbx_seq_one_letter_code
_entity_poly.pdbx_strand_id
1 'polypeptide(L)'
;MKNTPFKIFILDDDVWYSELLEYHLSLNPDYELKKFHSAKDCLACMHERPNAVTLDYSLPDKNGDEVLKRIKELNPDTQVVIISGQEDVATAVDLLKKGAYDYIVKDEDTPERLWNTINKIRENASLREEISQLREQIGQKYDFSKLIVGNSEAIKRVFSMMDKAAKTNITVSITGETGTGKELVAKAIHYNGIKKDSPYIAVNVAAIPGELIESELFGHEKGAFTGALARRIGKFEEANKGTIFLDEIGELDVSLQAKLLRVLQEKEITRVGGNTVVPVDVRIIVATHKNLAEEVKKGNFREDLYYRLLGLPVNLPPLRERGSDILVLAKHFTDAFSKENGMSRKTFSEKAQEKLLSYSFPGNVRELKAVVELAVVLSDDETIQEQDINFTANNSDKDFLATERTLKEYTKEIIQYYLEKYDYNVLYVADKLDIGKSTIYRMIQNKELTTY
;
A
#
# COMPACT_ATOMS: atom_id res chain seq x y z
N MET A 1 15.57 -15.46 18.92
CA MET A 1 15.58 -14.00 19.10
C MET A 1 16.27 -13.72 20.42
N LYS A 2 17.30 -12.87 20.48
CA LYS A 2 17.88 -12.44 21.76
C LYS A 2 16.86 -11.52 22.41
N ASN A 3 16.16 -12.00 23.43
CA ASN A 3 15.32 -11.14 24.27
C ASN A 3 16.26 -10.13 24.94
N THR A 4 16.26 -8.87 24.50
CA THR A 4 16.93 -7.81 25.24
C THR A 4 16.16 -7.64 26.55
N PRO A 5 16.83 -7.72 27.72
CA PRO A 5 16.16 -7.62 29.01
C PRO A 5 15.48 -6.24 29.12
N PHE A 6 14.29 -6.23 29.73
CA PHE A 6 13.55 -4.98 29.99
C PHE A 6 14.20 -4.27 31.19
N LYS A 7 14.90 -3.15 30.91
CA LYS A 7 15.68 -2.41 31.92
C LYS A 7 14.80 -1.45 32.69
N ILE A 8 14.87 -1.55 34.02
CA ILE A 8 14.15 -0.66 34.95
C ILE A 8 15.17 -0.05 35.91
N PHE A 9 15.18 1.27 36.01
CA PHE A 9 15.92 1.98 37.02
C PHE A 9 15.01 2.33 38.17
N ILE A 10 15.45 2.07 39.41
CA ILE A 10 14.75 2.38 40.64
C ILE A 10 15.53 3.52 41.30
N LEU A 11 14.92 4.71 41.38
CA LEU A 11 15.50 5.89 42.00
C LEU A 11 14.68 6.28 43.24
N ASP A 12 15.22 5.98 44.39
CA ASP A 12 14.63 6.26 45.70
C ASP A 12 15.76 6.40 46.72
N ASP A 13 15.78 7.46 47.53
CA ASP A 13 16.80 7.69 48.55
C ASP A 13 16.62 6.79 49.79
N ASP A 14 15.41 6.27 50.02
CA ASP A 14 15.15 5.24 51.03
C ASP A 14 15.64 3.88 50.54
N VAL A 15 16.77 3.43 51.13
CA VAL A 15 17.40 2.15 50.80
C VAL A 15 16.45 0.98 51.05
N TRP A 16 15.68 1.00 52.14
CA TRP A 16 14.74 -0.10 52.46
C TRP A 16 13.60 -0.14 51.43
N TYR A 17 13.06 1.00 51.07
CA TYR A 17 11.97 1.06 50.11
C TYR A 17 12.44 0.66 48.70
N SER A 18 13.62 1.10 48.29
CA SER A 18 14.20 0.69 47.00
C SER A 18 14.44 -0.82 46.93
N GLU A 19 14.82 -1.47 48.04
CA GLU A 19 14.96 -2.93 48.15
C GLU A 19 13.60 -3.66 48.05
N LEU A 20 12.56 -3.10 48.67
CA LEU A 20 11.21 -3.63 48.56
C LEU A 20 10.71 -3.59 47.11
N LEU A 21 10.90 -2.48 46.41
CA LEU A 21 10.50 -2.36 44.98
C LEU A 21 11.32 -3.31 44.11
N GLU A 22 12.62 -3.42 44.32
CA GLU A 22 13.48 -4.38 43.61
C GLU A 22 13.01 -5.80 43.81
N TYR A 23 12.73 -6.22 45.06
CA TYR A 23 12.24 -7.57 45.36
C TYR A 23 10.97 -7.88 44.56
N HIS A 24 9.98 -6.98 44.58
CA HIS A 24 8.72 -7.22 43.85
C HIS A 24 8.91 -7.26 42.33
N LEU A 25 9.76 -6.40 41.74
CA LEU A 25 10.02 -6.39 40.31
C LEU A 25 10.92 -7.56 39.88
N SER A 26 11.82 -8.04 40.73
CA SER A 26 12.70 -9.19 40.45
C SER A 26 11.96 -10.52 40.31
N LEU A 27 10.71 -10.60 40.74
CA LEU A 27 9.87 -11.79 40.53
C LEU A 27 9.65 -12.08 39.04
N ASN A 28 9.88 -11.09 38.14
CA ASN A 28 9.91 -11.32 36.71
C ASN A 28 11.37 -11.47 36.24
N PRO A 29 11.79 -12.67 35.78
CA PRO A 29 13.16 -12.93 35.35
C PRO A 29 13.60 -12.16 34.08
N ASP A 30 12.66 -11.55 33.34
CA ASP A 30 12.97 -10.77 32.14
C ASP A 30 13.34 -9.31 32.46
N TYR A 31 13.28 -8.89 33.73
CA TYR A 31 13.63 -7.53 34.16
C TYR A 31 15.09 -7.45 34.58
N GLU A 32 15.77 -6.44 34.05
CA GLU A 32 17.11 -6.01 34.48
C GLU A 32 16.94 -4.76 35.36
N LEU A 33 17.18 -4.89 36.64
CA LEU A 33 16.96 -3.86 37.65
C LEU A 33 18.26 -3.19 38.03
N LYS A 34 18.22 -1.85 38.19
CA LYS A 34 19.36 -1.07 38.70
C LYS A 34 18.85 -0.01 39.65
N LYS A 35 19.41 0.00 40.89
CA LYS A 35 19.03 0.92 41.94
C LYS A 35 19.94 2.15 41.96
N PHE A 36 19.38 3.30 42.33
CA PHE A 36 20.07 4.55 42.54
C PHE A 36 19.45 5.26 43.74
N HIS A 37 20.32 5.88 44.56
CA HIS A 37 19.89 6.64 45.75
C HIS A 37 20.11 8.13 45.60
N SER A 38 20.60 8.57 44.42
CA SER A 38 20.73 9.98 44.05
C SER A 38 20.31 10.21 42.62
N ALA A 39 19.70 11.37 42.35
CA ALA A 39 19.32 11.80 41.01
C ALA A 39 20.55 11.92 40.11
N LYS A 40 21.67 12.39 40.64
CA LYS A 40 22.92 12.56 39.91
C LYS A 40 23.44 11.25 39.33
N ASP A 41 23.46 10.19 40.11
CA ASP A 41 23.96 8.87 39.67
C ASP A 41 23.03 8.20 38.67
N CYS A 42 21.72 8.31 38.89
CA CYS A 42 20.72 7.83 37.93
C CYS A 42 20.86 8.53 36.58
N LEU A 43 20.92 9.87 36.56
CA LEU A 43 21.07 10.66 35.35
C LEU A 43 22.38 10.38 34.61
N ALA A 44 23.47 10.07 35.29
CA ALA A 44 24.74 9.68 34.69
C ALA A 44 24.65 8.34 33.94
N CYS A 45 23.76 7.43 34.39
CA CYS A 45 23.53 6.11 33.77
C CYS A 45 22.43 6.12 32.68
N MET A 46 21.80 7.23 32.36
CA MET A 46 20.75 7.30 31.32
C MET A 46 21.23 6.93 29.90
N HIS A 47 22.55 6.89 29.67
CA HIS A 47 23.13 6.37 28.42
C HIS A 47 22.83 4.88 28.19
N GLU A 48 22.49 4.11 29.23
CA GLU A 48 22.06 2.70 29.17
C GLU A 48 20.64 2.55 28.63
N ARG A 49 19.90 3.64 28.44
CA ARG A 49 18.52 3.70 27.89
C ARG A 49 17.55 2.75 28.59
N PRO A 50 17.24 2.97 29.88
CA PRO A 50 16.24 2.15 30.56
C PRO A 50 14.86 2.29 29.92
N ASN A 51 14.07 1.22 29.92
CA ASN A 51 12.70 1.24 29.41
C ASN A 51 11.75 1.96 30.36
N ALA A 52 11.99 1.80 31.68
CA ALA A 52 11.24 2.50 32.73
C ALA A 52 12.18 3.01 33.83
N VAL A 53 11.75 4.08 34.48
CA VAL A 53 12.36 4.62 35.70
C VAL A 53 11.27 4.78 36.73
N THR A 54 11.42 4.16 37.91
CA THR A 54 10.63 4.55 39.09
C THR A 54 11.35 5.68 39.79
N LEU A 55 10.66 6.77 40.05
CA LEU A 55 11.25 8.00 40.54
C LEU A 55 10.55 8.44 41.83
N ASP A 56 11.30 8.45 42.96
CA ASP A 56 10.78 9.14 44.15
C ASP A 56 10.69 10.63 43.90
N TYR A 57 9.58 11.21 44.25
CA TYR A 57 9.33 12.66 44.10
C TYR A 57 10.24 13.49 45.01
N SER A 58 10.52 13.01 46.24
CA SER A 58 11.21 13.75 47.30
C SER A 58 12.66 13.25 47.46
N LEU A 59 13.54 13.59 46.52
CA LEU A 59 14.95 13.23 46.59
C LEU A 59 15.75 14.31 47.32
N PRO A 60 16.88 13.96 48.01
CA PRO A 60 17.69 14.92 48.78
C PRO A 60 18.50 15.92 47.89
N ASP A 61 18.80 15.52 46.65
CA ASP A 61 19.66 16.28 45.75
C ASP A 61 18.91 17.06 44.67
N LYS A 62 17.67 16.65 44.31
CA LYS A 62 16.84 17.31 43.30
C LYS A 62 15.36 16.99 43.50
N ASN A 63 14.48 17.89 43.06
CA ASN A 63 13.05 17.61 43.02
C ASN A 63 12.69 16.65 41.87
N GLY A 64 11.70 15.79 42.09
CA GLY A 64 11.27 14.79 41.10
C GLY A 64 10.85 15.38 39.76
N ASP A 65 10.27 16.58 39.72
CA ASP A 65 9.87 17.25 38.46
C ASP A 65 11.08 17.69 37.62
N GLU A 66 12.19 18.14 38.25
CA GLU A 66 13.44 18.45 37.54
C GLU A 66 14.11 17.20 36.97
N VAL A 67 14.07 16.10 37.75
CA VAL A 67 14.61 14.80 37.32
C VAL A 67 13.78 14.23 36.16
N LEU A 68 12.45 14.26 36.25
CA LEU A 68 11.54 13.85 35.18
C LEU A 68 11.86 14.59 33.88
N LYS A 69 11.93 15.92 33.94
CA LYS A 69 12.26 16.75 32.78
C LYS A 69 13.60 16.35 32.16
N ARG A 70 14.63 16.14 33.01
CA ARG A 70 15.95 15.77 32.54
C ARG A 70 16.03 14.40 31.92
N ILE A 71 15.30 13.40 32.49
CA ILE A 71 15.16 12.07 31.90
C ILE A 71 14.52 12.16 30.50
N LYS A 72 13.42 12.93 30.37
CA LYS A 72 12.72 13.10 29.09
C LYS A 72 13.52 13.86 28.03
N GLU A 73 14.39 14.78 28.46
CA GLU A 73 15.35 15.44 27.54
C GLU A 73 16.43 14.49 27.03
N LEU A 74 16.95 13.61 27.90
CA LEU A 74 18.00 12.64 27.55
C LEU A 74 17.44 11.45 26.75
N ASN A 75 16.32 10.92 27.17
CA ASN A 75 15.69 9.73 26.59
C ASN A 75 14.15 9.93 26.58
N PRO A 76 13.56 10.50 25.52
CA PRO A 76 12.11 10.74 25.43
C PRO A 76 11.28 9.47 25.55
N ASP A 77 11.81 8.31 25.12
CA ASP A 77 11.10 7.03 25.11
C ASP A 77 11.04 6.35 26.47
N THR A 78 11.94 6.68 27.41
CA THR A 78 11.93 6.13 28.76
C THR A 78 10.66 6.52 29.49
N GLN A 79 9.91 5.53 30.01
CA GLN A 79 8.70 5.77 30.78
C GLN A 79 9.06 6.04 32.25
N VAL A 80 8.51 7.11 32.82
CA VAL A 80 8.79 7.50 34.22
C VAL A 80 7.55 7.31 35.04
N VAL A 81 7.61 6.47 36.08
CA VAL A 81 6.57 6.26 37.07
C VAL A 81 7.00 6.96 38.34
N ILE A 82 6.24 7.95 38.76
CA ILE A 82 6.53 8.69 39.99
C ILE A 82 5.92 7.97 41.17
N ILE A 83 6.70 7.80 42.22
CA ILE A 83 6.27 7.20 43.49
C ILE A 83 6.46 8.25 44.59
N SER A 84 5.43 8.58 45.32
CA SER A 84 5.47 9.68 46.27
C SER A 84 4.66 9.36 47.54
N GLY A 85 5.17 9.80 48.68
CA GLY A 85 4.39 9.77 49.96
C GLY A 85 3.33 10.85 50.08
N GLN A 86 3.18 11.73 49.07
CA GLN A 86 2.21 12.83 49.09
C GLN A 86 0.96 12.49 48.29
N GLU A 87 -0.21 12.74 48.85
CA GLU A 87 -1.52 12.53 48.19
C GLU A 87 -2.04 13.78 47.47
N ASP A 88 -1.16 14.66 47.00
CA ASP A 88 -1.59 15.90 46.32
C ASP A 88 -1.96 15.64 44.85
N VAL A 89 -3.26 15.71 44.58
CA VAL A 89 -3.83 15.52 43.23
C VAL A 89 -3.35 16.59 42.25
N ALA A 90 -3.11 17.84 42.71
CA ALA A 90 -2.66 18.90 41.82
C ALA A 90 -1.23 18.64 41.30
N THR A 91 -0.35 18.21 42.18
CA THR A 91 1.03 17.80 41.86
C THR A 91 1.04 16.57 40.91
N ALA A 92 0.21 15.56 41.16
CA ALA A 92 0.09 14.39 40.29
C ALA A 92 -0.35 14.76 38.87
N VAL A 93 -1.39 15.62 38.73
CA VAL A 93 -1.86 16.08 37.40
C VAL A 93 -0.78 16.91 36.67
N ASP A 94 -0.05 17.76 37.38
CA ASP A 94 1.06 18.55 36.76
C ASP A 94 2.19 17.67 36.26
N LEU A 95 2.59 16.66 37.03
CA LEU A 95 3.64 15.71 36.63
C LEU A 95 3.24 14.85 35.44
N LEU A 96 1.97 14.40 35.36
CA LEU A 96 1.45 13.69 34.18
C LEU A 96 1.46 14.59 32.95
N LYS A 97 1.12 15.89 33.08
CA LYS A 97 1.23 16.86 31.98
C LYS A 97 2.68 17.09 31.52
N LYS A 98 3.66 16.99 32.45
CA LYS A 98 5.10 17.10 32.18
C LYS A 98 5.69 15.83 31.57
N GLY A 99 4.89 14.75 31.38
CA GLY A 99 5.28 13.53 30.68
C GLY A 99 5.61 12.33 31.57
N ALA A 100 5.23 12.37 32.86
CA ALA A 100 5.21 11.15 33.68
C ALA A 100 4.18 10.17 33.08
N TYR A 101 4.50 8.87 33.11
CA TYR A 101 3.62 7.81 32.64
C TYR A 101 2.51 7.57 33.65
N ASP A 102 2.85 7.53 34.94
CA ASP A 102 1.91 7.30 36.04
C ASP A 102 2.44 7.97 37.33
N TYR A 103 1.52 8.14 38.30
CA TYR A 103 1.82 8.65 39.63
C TYR A 103 1.21 7.70 40.67
N ILE A 104 2.04 7.11 41.53
CA ILE A 104 1.66 6.14 42.56
C ILE A 104 1.93 6.71 43.96
N VAL A 105 0.94 6.75 44.81
CA VAL A 105 1.11 7.11 46.23
C VAL A 105 1.71 5.93 46.97
N LYS A 106 2.73 6.19 47.84
CA LYS A 106 3.36 5.16 48.68
C LYS A 106 2.39 4.66 49.76
N ASP A 107 1.90 3.44 49.57
CA ASP A 107 1.04 2.71 50.50
C ASP A 107 1.31 1.19 50.42
N GLU A 108 0.50 0.40 51.12
CA GLU A 108 0.63 -1.07 51.16
C GLU A 108 0.41 -1.73 49.76
N ASP A 109 -0.40 -1.09 48.89
CA ASP A 109 -0.72 -1.59 47.54
C ASP A 109 0.26 -1.10 46.47
N THR A 110 1.23 -0.26 46.81
CA THR A 110 2.22 0.29 45.85
C THR A 110 2.92 -0.79 45.02
N PRO A 111 3.40 -1.92 45.58
CA PRO A 111 4.09 -2.93 44.81
C PRO A 111 3.20 -3.54 43.72
N GLU A 112 1.93 -3.82 44.05
CA GLU A 112 0.99 -4.38 43.07
C GLU A 112 0.63 -3.38 41.97
N ARG A 113 0.40 -2.12 42.34
CA ARG A 113 0.13 -1.05 41.35
C ARG A 113 1.33 -0.80 40.45
N LEU A 114 2.52 -0.77 41.01
CA LEU A 114 3.76 -0.62 40.22
C LEU A 114 3.95 -1.80 39.29
N TRP A 115 3.75 -3.02 39.76
CA TRP A 115 3.83 -4.23 38.93
C TRP A 115 2.87 -4.14 37.72
N ASN A 116 1.62 -3.76 37.94
CA ASN A 116 0.64 -3.62 36.89
C ASN A 116 0.99 -2.50 35.89
N THR A 117 1.54 -1.38 36.39
CA THR A 117 1.98 -0.26 35.54
C THR A 117 3.19 -0.64 34.70
N ILE A 118 4.20 -1.31 35.27
CA ILE A 118 5.38 -1.77 34.54
C ILE A 118 5.01 -2.83 33.48
N ASN A 119 4.10 -3.76 33.79
CA ASN A 119 3.60 -4.71 32.80
C ASN A 119 2.93 -4.02 31.60
N LYS A 120 2.10 -3.01 31.82
CA LYS A 120 1.49 -2.22 30.74
C LYS A 120 2.55 -1.49 29.89
N ILE A 121 3.58 -0.94 30.53
CA ILE A 121 4.70 -0.29 29.81
C ILE A 121 5.43 -1.32 28.93
N ARG A 122 5.70 -2.53 29.46
CA ARG A 122 6.35 -3.62 28.72
C ARG A 122 5.53 -4.08 27.54
N GLU A 123 4.23 -4.34 27.72
CA GLU A 123 3.32 -4.72 26.63
C GLU A 123 3.29 -3.66 25.53
N ASN A 124 3.18 -2.39 25.88
CA ASN A 124 3.20 -1.29 24.93
C ASN A 124 4.55 -1.19 24.18
N ALA A 125 5.68 -1.43 24.89
CA ALA A 125 7.01 -1.44 24.26
C ALA A 125 7.17 -2.61 23.29
N SER A 126 6.72 -3.82 23.66
CA SER A 126 6.74 -5.01 22.81
C SER A 126 5.88 -4.80 21.55
N LEU A 127 4.67 -4.27 21.70
CA LEU A 127 3.81 -3.97 20.55
C LEU A 127 4.43 -2.94 19.59
N ARG A 128 5.10 -1.90 20.14
CA ARG A 128 5.81 -0.91 19.30
C ARG A 128 6.97 -1.54 18.53
N GLU A 129 7.72 -2.43 19.18
CA GLU A 129 8.83 -3.14 18.55
C GLU A 129 8.33 -4.08 17.45
N GLU A 130 7.27 -4.85 17.70
CA GLU A 130 6.64 -5.71 16.70
C GLU A 130 6.14 -4.92 15.49
N ILE A 131 5.45 -3.80 15.73
CA ILE A 131 5.02 -2.88 14.67
C ILE A 131 6.22 -2.36 13.87
N SER A 132 7.32 -2.01 14.54
CA SER A 132 8.55 -1.54 13.88
C SER A 132 9.18 -2.62 13.01
N GLN A 133 9.30 -3.86 13.51
CA GLN A 133 9.81 -5.00 12.76
C GLN A 133 8.93 -5.35 11.56
N LEU A 134 7.62 -5.36 11.74
CA LEU A 134 6.67 -5.58 10.64
C LEU A 134 6.78 -4.49 9.57
N ARG A 135 6.96 -3.23 9.97
CA ARG A 135 7.17 -2.11 9.03
C ARG A 135 8.50 -2.23 8.28
N GLU A 136 9.55 -2.67 8.94
CA GLU A 136 10.84 -2.90 8.28
C GLU A 136 10.76 -4.05 7.27
N GLN A 137 10.08 -5.16 7.61
CA GLN A 137 9.81 -6.25 6.68
C GLN A 137 8.98 -5.79 5.48
N ILE A 138 7.96 -4.97 5.72
CA ILE A 138 7.18 -4.35 4.66
C ILE A 138 8.06 -3.45 3.80
N GLY A 139 8.90 -2.60 4.39
CA GLY A 139 9.84 -1.73 3.68
C GLY A 139 10.80 -2.50 2.78
N GLN A 140 11.38 -3.60 3.28
CA GLN A 140 12.26 -4.47 2.49
C GLN A 140 11.52 -5.18 1.34
N LYS A 141 10.24 -5.52 1.53
CA LYS A 141 9.38 -6.11 0.50
C LYS A 141 9.07 -5.11 -0.62
N TYR A 142 9.02 -3.81 -0.32
CA TYR A 142 8.68 -2.75 -1.27
C TYR A 142 9.87 -1.93 -1.74
N ASP A 143 11.09 -2.45 -1.61
CA ASP A 143 12.29 -1.88 -2.24
C ASP A 143 12.10 -1.80 -3.77
N PHE A 144 12.36 -0.64 -4.37
CA PHE A 144 12.18 -0.40 -5.81
C PHE A 144 12.80 -1.49 -6.67
N SER A 145 14.04 -1.90 -6.34
CA SER A 145 14.82 -2.86 -7.13
C SER A 145 14.29 -4.29 -7.07
N LYS A 146 13.57 -4.62 -6.00
CA LYS A 146 13.00 -5.95 -5.77
C LYS A 146 11.57 -6.06 -6.26
N LEU A 147 10.82 -4.95 -6.22
CA LEU A 147 9.40 -4.94 -6.48
C LEU A 147 9.06 -4.83 -7.96
N ILE A 148 9.77 -3.98 -8.68
CA ILE A 148 9.52 -3.71 -10.09
C ILE A 148 10.65 -4.32 -10.90
N VAL A 149 10.37 -5.51 -11.44
CA VAL A 149 11.32 -6.27 -12.24
C VAL A 149 11.36 -5.72 -13.66
N GLY A 150 12.56 -5.39 -14.14
CA GLY A 150 12.80 -4.92 -15.51
C GLY A 150 14.07 -4.09 -15.63
N ASN A 151 14.66 -4.10 -16.83
CA ASN A 151 15.90 -3.41 -17.16
C ASN A 151 15.77 -2.48 -18.37
N SER A 152 14.57 -2.39 -18.98
CA SER A 152 14.34 -1.53 -20.15
C SER A 152 14.52 -0.05 -19.81
N GLU A 153 14.93 0.75 -20.79
CA GLU A 153 15.08 2.21 -20.61
C GLU A 153 13.77 2.88 -20.24
N ALA A 154 12.64 2.33 -20.69
CA ALA A 154 11.32 2.82 -20.32
C ALA A 154 11.05 2.68 -18.81
N ILE A 155 11.40 1.52 -18.22
CA ILE A 155 11.19 1.29 -16.77
C ILE A 155 12.22 2.03 -15.91
N LYS A 156 13.46 2.23 -16.41
CA LYS A 156 14.46 3.05 -15.70
C LYS A 156 14.01 4.51 -15.53
N ARG A 157 13.32 5.07 -16.53
CA ARG A 157 12.71 6.42 -16.40
C ARG A 157 11.66 6.45 -15.30
N VAL A 158 10.85 5.41 -15.18
CA VAL A 158 9.86 5.28 -14.09
C VAL A 158 10.57 5.26 -12.74
N PHE A 159 11.65 4.48 -12.57
CA PHE A 159 12.43 4.46 -11.33
C PHE A 159 12.97 5.84 -10.95
N SER A 160 13.51 6.59 -11.92
CA SER A 160 13.99 7.96 -11.68
C SER A 160 12.88 8.88 -11.16
N MET A 161 11.66 8.76 -11.72
CA MET A 161 10.52 9.55 -11.26
C MET A 161 10.01 9.11 -9.89
N MET A 162 10.01 7.80 -9.61
CA MET A 162 9.66 7.26 -8.29
C MET A 162 10.62 7.74 -7.20
N ASP A 163 11.94 7.76 -7.46
CA ASP A 163 12.95 8.26 -6.52
C ASP A 163 12.72 9.74 -6.19
N LYS A 164 12.43 10.58 -7.20
CA LYS A 164 12.06 11.98 -6.99
C LYS A 164 10.76 12.10 -6.19
N ALA A 165 9.77 11.28 -6.50
CA ALA A 165 8.50 11.23 -5.77
C ALA A 165 8.73 10.87 -4.29
N ALA A 166 9.54 9.86 -4.00
CA ALA A 166 9.79 9.39 -2.64
C ALA A 166 10.41 10.48 -1.73
N LYS A 167 11.24 11.35 -2.29
CA LYS A 167 11.93 12.43 -1.57
C LYS A 167 11.08 13.67 -1.28
N THR A 168 9.81 13.68 -1.71
CA THR A 168 8.92 14.85 -1.57
C THR A 168 7.53 14.46 -1.12
N ASN A 169 6.74 15.44 -0.63
CA ASN A 169 5.32 15.27 -0.33
C ASN A 169 4.39 15.73 -1.47
N ILE A 170 4.94 15.93 -2.67
CA ILE A 170 4.14 16.34 -3.83
C ILE A 170 3.08 15.28 -4.16
N THR A 171 1.93 15.72 -4.66
CA THR A 171 0.92 14.83 -5.26
C THR A 171 1.54 14.07 -6.42
N VAL A 172 1.31 12.76 -6.50
CA VAL A 172 1.81 11.92 -7.59
C VAL A 172 0.64 11.40 -8.40
N SER A 173 0.71 11.57 -9.73
CA SER A 173 -0.27 11.04 -10.66
C SER A 173 0.35 9.90 -11.47
N ILE A 174 -0.12 8.67 -11.25
CA ILE A 174 0.35 7.47 -11.92
C ILE A 174 -0.60 7.15 -13.07
N THR A 175 -0.10 7.15 -14.30
CA THR A 175 -0.87 6.80 -15.50
C THR A 175 -0.32 5.55 -16.15
N GLY A 176 -1.16 4.78 -16.82
CA GLY A 176 -0.79 3.57 -17.53
C GLY A 176 -1.95 2.61 -17.68
N GLU A 177 -1.86 1.70 -18.63
CA GLU A 177 -2.88 0.70 -18.92
C GLU A 177 -3.17 -0.19 -17.71
N THR A 178 -4.33 -0.85 -17.74
CA THR A 178 -4.70 -1.83 -16.71
C THR A 178 -3.67 -2.98 -16.68
N GLY A 179 -3.28 -3.41 -15.49
CA GLY A 179 -2.32 -4.50 -15.31
C GLY A 179 -0.84 -4.13 -15.43
N THR A 180 -0.48 -2.86 -15.61
CA THR A 180 0.93 -2.38 -15.67
C THR A 180 1.63 -2.33 -14.32
N GLY A 181 0.89 -2.38 -13.19
CA GLY A 181 1.46 -2.37 -11.85
C GLY A 181 1.39 -1.01 -11.12
N LYS A 182 0.42 -0.15 -11.43
CA LYS A 182 0.23 1.19 -10.81
C LYS A 182 0.21 1.14 -9.28
N GLU A 183 -0.48 0.17 -8.69
CA GLU A 183 -0.55 0.01 -7.23
C GLU A 183 0.82 -0.33 -6.61
N LEU A 184 1.63 -1.17 -7.27
CA LEU A 184 2.97 -1.50 -6.81
C LEU A 184 3.88 -0.28 -6.80
N VAL A 185 3.76 0.58 -7.83
CA VAL A 185 4.49 1.85 -7.90
C VAL A 185 4.08 2.80 -6.76
N ALA A 186 2.78 2.91 -6.46
CA ALA A 186 2.29 3.74 -5.35
C ALA A 186 2.83 3.25 -3.99
N LYS A 187 2.79 1.94 -3.73
CA LYS A 187 3.36 1.32 -2.54
C LYS A 187 4.86 1.58 -2.44
N ALA A 188 5.59 1.37 -3.53
CA ALA A 188 7.02 1.59 -3.58
C ALA A 188 7.39 3.06 -3.28
N ILE A 189 6.65 4.03 -3.83
CA ILE A 189 6.85 5.46 -3.53
C ILE A 189 6.61 5.77 -2.04
N HIS A 190 5.60 5.18 -1.43
CA HIS A 190 5.31 5.40 -0.01
C HIS A 190 6.39 4.78 0.88
N TYR A 191 6.67 3.47 0.75
CA TYR A 191 7.58 2.73 1.64
C TYR A 191 9.06 3.08 1.49
N ASN A 192 9.45 3.74 0.38
CA ASN A 192 10.79 4.33 0.22
C ASN A 192 10.81 5.85 0.43
N GLY A 193 9.68 6.43 0.84
CA GLY A 193 9.51 7.88 0.98
C GLY A 193 9.66 8.39 2.41
N ILE A 194 9.47 9.72 2.55
CA ILE A 194 9.56 10.46 3.83
C ILE A 194 8.53 9.94 4.85
N LYS A 195 7.36 9.49 4.39
CA LYS A 195 6.25 9.00 5.23
C LYS A 195 6.21 7.46 5.33
N LYS A 196 7.32 6.75 5.12
CA LYS A 196 7.40 5.27 5.09
C LYS A 196 6.85 4.59 6.35
N ASP A 197 7.00 5.23 7.51
CA ASP A 197 6.56 4.70 8.80
C ASP A 197 5.13 5.13 9.18
N SER A 198 4.49 5.91 8.30
CA SER A 198 3.13 6.43 8.49
C SER A 198 2.10 5.54 7.79
N PRO A 199 0.77 5.70 8.07
CA PRO A 199 -0.26 4.90 7.43
C PRO A 199 -0.24 5.02 5.90
N TYR A 200 -0.43 3.87 5.21
CA TYR A 200 -0.71 3.80 3.77
C TYR A 200 -2.10 3.24 3.57
N ILE A 201 -3.01 4.06 3.09
CA ILE A 201 -4.40 3.67 2.84
C ILE A 201 -4.65 3.63 1.33
N ALA A 202 -4.94 2.45 0.80
CA ALA A 202 -5.27 2.25 -0.61
C ALA A 202 -6.79 2.13 -0.77
N VAL A 203 -7.34 2.87 -1.73
CA VAL A 203 -8.76 2.86 -2.08
C VAL A 203 -8.89 2.71 -3.59
N ASN A 204 -9.51 1.63 -4.05
CA ASN A 204 -9.91 1.50 -5.43
C ASN A 204 -11.31 2.09 -5.58
N VAL A 205 -11.40 3.24 -6.26
CA VAL A 205 -12.64 4.01 -6.44
C VAL A 205 -13.68 3.21 -7.24
N ALA A 206 -13.23 2.47 -8.26
CA ALA A 206 -14.10 1.69 -9.12
C ALA A 206 -14.70 0.45 -8.43
N ALA A 207 -14.09 -0.02 -7.33
CA ALA A 207 -14.54 -1.21 -6.60
C ALA A 207 -15.63 -0.91 -5.56
N ILE A 208 -15.88 0.36 -5.24
CA ILE A 208 -16.85 0.79 -4.22
C ILE A 208 -18.14 1.23 -4.93
N PRO A 209 -19.31 0.75 -4.52
CA PRO A 209 -20.58 1.25 -5.06
C PRO A 209 -20.73 2.76 -4.90
N GLY A 210 -21.21 3.47 -5.93
CA GLY A 210 -21.29 4.94 -5.97
C GLY A 210 -22.00 5.56 -4.77
N GLU A 211 -23.04 4.92 -4.24
CA GLU A 211 -23.78 5.37 -3.05
C GLU A 211 -22.96 5.32 -1.75
N LEU A 212 -21.95 4.45 -1.67
CA LEU A 212 -21.13 4.24 -0.48
C LEU A 212 -19.78 4.96 -0.51
N ILE A 213 -19.30 5.32 -1.70
CA ILE A 213 -17.95 5.86 -1.88
C ILE A 213 -17.72 7.15 -1.09
N GLU A 214 -18.74 8.01 -1.02
CA GLU A 214 -18.65 9.25 -0.24
C GLU A 214 -18.45 8.97 1.23
N SER A 215 -19.26 8.07 1.80
CA SER A 215 -19.17 7.65 3.19
C SER A 215 -17.86 6.91 3.50
N GLU A 216 -17.34 6.10 2.58
CA GLU A 216 -16.05 5.42 2.77
C GLU A 216 -14.88 6.43 2.73
N LEU A 217 -14.88 7.39 1.80
CA LEU A 217 -13.79 8.35 1.70
C LEU A 217 -13.78 9.37 2.84
N PHE A 218 -14.93 9.97 3.15
CA PHE A 218 -15.01 11.11 4.06
C PHE A 218 -15.60 10.77 5.45
N GLY A 219 -16.16 9.55 5.62
CA GLY A 219 -16.85 9.16 6.85
C GLY A 219 -18.27 9.72 6.95
N HIS A 220 -18.99 9.28 7.97
CA HIS A 220 -20.35 9.75 8.24
C HIS A 220 -20.64 9.91 9.72
N GLU A 221 -21.56 10.81 10.05
CA GLU A 221 -22.14 10.94 11.38
C GLU A 221 -23.34 10.00 11.53
N LYS A 222 -23.69 9.69 12.79
CA LYS A 222 -24.88 8.87 13.08
C LYS A 222 -26.13 9.54 12.49
N GLY A 223 -26.93 8.77 11.75
CA GLY A 223 -28.18 9.26 11.13
C GLY A 223 -27.99 9.97 9.79
N ALA A 224 -26.80 9.99 9.19
CA ALA A 224 -26.53 10.66 7.92
C ALA A 224 -27.33 10.08 6.73
N PHE A 225 -27.66 8.80 6.78
CA PHE A 225 -28.49 8.09 5.80
C PHE A 225 -29.17 6.89 6.43
N THR A 226 -30.10 6.24 5.73
CA THR A 226 -30.79 5.03 6.19
C THR A 226 -29.77 3.90 6.39
N GLY A 227 -29.54 3.49 7.65
CA GLY A 227 -28.52 2.49 8.02
C GLY A 227 -27.28 3.05 8.72
N ALA A 228 -27.11 4.37 8.83
CA ALA A 228 -26.01 4.99 9.59
C ALA A 228 -26.27 4.92 11.11
N LEU A 229 -26.16 3.73 11.70
CA LEU A 229 -26.45 3.46 13.12
C LEU A 229 -25.42 4.08 14.07
N ALA A 230 -24.19 4.26 13.64
CA ALA A 230 -23.08 4.82 14.41
C ALA A 230 -22.24 5.76 13.54
N ARG A 231 -21.46 6.63 14.16
CA ARG A 231 -20.43 7.43 13.49
C ARG A 231 -19.33 6.52 12.98
N ARG A 232 -18.84 6.75 11.74
CA ARG A 232 -17.69 6.07 11.17
C ARG A 232 -16.69 7.07 10.58
N ILE A 233 -15.41 6.87 10.86
CA ILE A 233 -14.33 7.66 10.28
C ILE A 233 -14.10 7.24 8.82
N GLY A 234 -13.71 8.20 7.97
CA GLY A 234 -13.43 7.95 6.55
C GLY A 234 -11.97 7.65 6.27
N LYS A 235 -11.68 7.18 5.05
CA LYS A 235 -10.33 6.82 4.60
C LYS A 235 -9.34 7.99 4.65
N PHE A 236 -9.79 9.23 4.47
CA PHE A 236 -8.95 10.41 4.64
C PHE A 236 -8.52 10.62 6.10
N GLU A 237 -9.42 10.37 7.07
CA GLU A 237 -9.07 10.42 8.50
C GLU A 237 -8.11 9.28 8.88
N GLU A 238 -8.36 8.06 8.38
CA GLU A 238 -7.46 6.90 8.58
C GLU A 238 -6.05 7.17 8.03
N ALA A 239 -5.95 7.88 6.89
CA ALA A 239 -4.69 8.22 6.24
C ALA A 239 -3.98 9.44 6.85
N ASN A 240 -4.52 10.05 7.91
CA ASN A 240 -3.96 11.29 8.47
C ASN A 240 -2.49 11.11 8.87
N LYS A 241 -1.67 12.11 8.55
CA LYS A 241 -0.19 12.12 8.64
C LYS A 241 0.52 11.09 7.75
N GLY A 242 -0.22 10.29 6.98
CA GLY A 242 0.26 9.23 6.10
C GLY A 242 0.08 9.54 4.62
N THR A 243 -0.24 8.50 3.86
CA THR A 243 -0.47 8.56 2.41
C THR A 243 -1.78 7.88 2.06
N ILE A 244 -2.61 8.52 1.25
CA ILE A 244 -3.76 7.89 0.60
C ILE A 244 -3.41 7.62 -0.87
N PHE A 245 -3.72 6.42 -1.33
CA PHE A 245 -3.64 6.02 -2.73
C PHE A 245 -5.05 5.82 -3.26
N LEU A 246 -5.43 6.62 -4.27
CA LEU A 246 -6.73 6.52 -4.94
C LEU A 246 -6.52 5.91 -6.31
N ASP A 247 -6.86 4.63 -6.44
CA ASP A 247 -6.80 3.92 -7.72
C ASP A 247 -8.06 4.18 -8.52
N GLU A 248 -7.91 4.26 -9.84
CA GLU A 248 -8.95 4.54 -10.82
C GLU A 248 -9.71 5.85 -10.53
N ILE A 249 -8.95 6.93 -10.24
CA ILE A 249 -9.52 8.26 -9.92
C ILE A 249 -10.42 8.82 -11.03
N GLY A 250 -10.22 8.40 -12.27
CA GLY A 250 -11.05 8.79 -13.41
C GLY A 250 -12.47 8.21 -13.41
N GLU A 251 -12.79 7.33 -12.45
CA GLU A 251 -14.15 6.78 -12.23
C GLU A 251 -14.93 7.54 -11.16
N LEU A 252 -14.31 8.53 -10.51
CA LEU A 252 -14.96 9.31 -9.45
C LEU A 252 -16.03 10.24 -10.02
N ASP A 253 -17.23 10.22 -9.44
CA ASP A 253 -18.31 11.10 -9.82
C ASP A 253 -17.95 12.60 -9.66
N VAL A 254 -18.44 13.47 -10.54
CA VAL A 254 -18.14 14.91 -10.57
C VAL A 254 -18.47 15.60 -9.24
N SER A 255 -19.52 15.18 -8.55
CA SER A 255 -19.90 15.68 -7.22
C SER A 255 -18.84 15.41 -6.16
N LEU A 256 -18.23 14.22 -6.18
CA LEU A 256 -17.19 13.81 -5.25
C LEU A 256 -15.83 14.41 -5.61
N GLN A 257 -15.60 14.70 -6.89
CA GLN A 257 -14.42 15.41 -7.33
C GLN A 257 -14.32 16.81 -6.69
N ALA A 258 -15.46 17.50 -6.49
CA ALA A 258 -15.48 18.78 -5.79
C ALA A 258 -15.08 18.68 -4.31
N LYS A 259 -15.46 17.58 -3.62
CA LYS A 259 -15.05 17.33 -2.25
C LYS A 259 -13.56 16.96 -2.17
N LEU A 260 -13.07 16.15 -3.10
CA LEU A 260 -11.65 15.83 -3.19
C LEU A 260 -10.78 17.09 -3.42
N LEU A 261 -11.27 18.02 -4.26
CA LEU A 261 -10.58 19.28 -4.50
C LEU A 261 -10.40 20.09 -3.21
N ARG A 262 -11.42 20.15 -2.34
CA ARG A 262 -11.33 20.81 -1.04
C ARG A 262 -10.25 20.16 -0.16
N VAL A 263 -10.18 18.83 -0.10
CA VAL A 263 -9.13 18.14 0.66
C VAL A 263 -7.73 18.52 0.16
N LEU A 264 -7.57 18.63 -1.17
CA LEU A 264 -6.29 19.00 -1.78
C LEU A 264 -5.89 20.46 -1.53
N GLN A 265 -6.85 21.36 -1.37
CA GLN A 265 -6.64 22.80 -1.20
C GLN A 265 -6.60 23.24 0.25
N GLU A 266 -7.63 22.83 1.01
CA GLU A 266 -7.90 23.28 2.37
C GLU A 266 -7.31 22.34 3.43
N LYS A 267 -6.96 21.10 3.05
CA LYS A 267 -6.50 20.03 3.96
C LYS A 267 -7.52 19.71 5.06
N GLU A 268 -8.78 19.75 4.71
CA GLU A 268 -9.90 19.56 5.60
C GLU A 268 -10.95 18.66 4.95
N ILE A 269 -11.67 17.92 5.77
CA ILE A 269 -12.83 17.12 5.37
C ILE A 269 -14.04 17.45 6.22
N THR A 270 -15.23 17.18 5.68
CA THR A 270 -16.50 17.19 6.43
C THR A 270 -17.17 15.84 6.23
N ARG A 271 -17.59 15.19 7.32
CA ARG A 271 -18.29 13.90 7.27
C ARG A 271 -19.69 14.07 6.68
N VAL A 272 -20.18 13.02 6.03
CA VAL A 272 -21.57 13.00 5.51
C VAL A 272 -22.56 13.17 6.66
N GLY A 273 -23.51 14.07 6.49
CA GLY A 273 -24.50 14.42 7.51
C GLY A 273 -23.98 15.27 8.69
N GLY A 274 -22.71 15.68 8.66
CA GLY A 274 -22.12 16.54 9.69
C GLY A 274 -21.70 17.91 9.13
N ASN A 275 -21.48 18.86 10.05
CA ASN A 275 -20.95 20.20 9.73
C ASN A 275 -19.58 20.45 10.37
N THR A 276 -19.03 19.48 11.09
CA THR A 276 -17.73 19.63 11.76
C THR A 276 -16.62 19.45 10.76
N VAL A 277 -15.76 20.45 10.64
CA VAL A 277 -14.54 20.40 9.84
C VAL A 277 -13.46 19.63 10.58
N VAL A 278 -12.84 18.67 9.91
CA VAL A 278 -11.77 17.84 10.45
C VAL A 278 -10.50 18.10 9.64
N PRO A 279 -9.43 18.66 10.23
CA PRO A 279 -8.16 18.86 9.52
C PRO A 279 -7.47 17.52 9.24
N VAL A 280 -6.90 17.38 8.04
CA VAL A 280 -6.18 16.19 7.59
C VAL A 280 -4.89 16.57 6.87
N ASP A 281 -3.75 16.00 7.28
CA ASP A 281 -2.47 16.15 6.58
C ASP A 281 -2.13 14.83 5.87
N VAL A 282 -2.60 14.67 4.63
CA VAL A 282 -2.47 13.44 3.86
C VAL A 282 -1.68 13.70 2.59
N ARG A 283 -0.66 12.88 2.33
CA ARG A 283 -0.02 12.81 1.01
C ARG A 283 -0.93 12.04 0.06
N ILE A 284 -1.14 12.59 -1.15
CA ILE A 284 -2.05 12.01 -2.13
C ILE A 284 -1.26 11.41 -3.29
N ILE A 285 -1.54 10.14 -3.61
CA ILE A 285 -1.10 9.45 -4.82
C ILE A 285 -2.36 9.00 -5.54
N VAL A 286 -2.50 9.33 -6.82
CA VAL A 286 -3.63 8.89 -7.63
C VAL A 286 -3.16 8.01 -8.78
N ALA A 287 -4.02 7.09 -9.22
CA ALA A 287 -3.77 6.29 -10.41
C ALA A 287 -5.00 6.22 -11.31
N THR A 288 -4.78 6.10 -12.61
CA THR A 288 -5.84 5.89 -13.60
C THR A 288 -5.29 5.31 -14.89
N HIS A 289 -6.12 4.57 -15.60
CA HIS A 289 -5.86 4.17 -16.98
C HIS A 289 -6.46 5.14 -18.00
N LYS A 290 -7.37 6.04 -17.58
CA LYS A 290 -8.03 7.03 -18.44
C LYS A 290 -7.11 8.22 -18.74
N ASN A 291 -7.29 8.83 -19.91
CA ASN A 291 -6.72 10.13 -20.23
C ASN A 291 -7.58 11.23 -19.58
N LEU A 292 -7.16 11.71 -18.41
CA LEU A 292 -7.93 12.71 -17.66
C LEU A 292 -8.14 14.00 -18.46
N ALA A 293 -7.21 14.39 -19.35
CA ALA A 293 -7.41 15.59 -20.20
C ALA A 293 -8.55 15.41 -21.20
N GLU A 294 -8.76 14.19 -21.69
CA GLU A 294 -9.92 13.87 -22.52
C GLU A 294 -11.22 13.82 -21.73
N GLU A 295 -11.17 13.26 -20.51
CA GLU A 295 -12.34 13.23 -19.62
C GLU A 295 -12.77 14.64 -19.19
N VAL A 296 -11.84 15.59 -19.03
CA VAL A 296 -12.15 17.01 -18.84
C VAL A 296 -12.92 17.57 -20.03
N LYS A 297 -12.45 17.31 -21.27
CA LYS A 297 -13.15 17.77 -22.49
C LYS A 297 -14.55 17.19 -22.63
N LYS A 298 -14.78 15.96 -22.16
CA LYS A 298 -16.09 15.30 -22.14
C LYS A 298 -17.01 15.78 -21.01
N GLY A 299 -16.50 16.57 -20.05
CA GLY A 299 -17.24 17.01 -18.86
C GLY A 299 -17.35 15.97 -17.75
N ASN A 300 -16.69 14.81 -17.87
CA ASN A 300 -16.67 13.74 -16.88
C ASN A 300 -15.66 14.00 -15.73
N PHE A 301 -14.71 14.91 -15.95
CA PHE A 301 -13.69 15.26 -14.95
C PHE A 301 -13.56 16.80 -14.87
N ARG A 302 -13.46 17.30 -13.63
CA ARG A 302 -13.34 18.76 -13.41
C ARG A 302 -11.93 19.24 -13.76
N GLU A 303 -11.86 20.34 -14.45
CA GLU A 303 -10.61 20.96 -14.89
C GLU A 303 -9.75 21.46 -13.71
N ASP A 304 -10.40 22.02 -12.68
CA ASP A 304 -9.73 22.51 -11.47
C ASP A 304 -9.05 21.37 -10.68
N LEU A 305 -9.73 20.24 -10.55
CA LEU A 305 -9.16 19.05 -9.92
C LEU A 305 -8.01 18.45 -10.76
N TYR A 306 -8.18 18.39 -12.09
CA TYR A 306 -7.14 17.91 -13.00
C TYR A 306 -5.82 18.65 -12.80
N TYR A 307 -5.83 19.99 -12.82
CA TYR A 307 -4.60 20.76 -12.60
C TYR A 307 -4.02 20.58 -11.19
N ARG A 308 -4.84 20.33 -10.18
CA ARG A 308 -4.36 20.11 -8.81
C ARG A 308 -3.72 18.73 -8.64
N LEU A 309 -4.13 17.74 -9.43
CA LEU A 309 -3.56 16.38 -9.44
C LEU A 309 -2.30 16.27 -10.33
N LEU A 310 -2.04 17.22 -11.21
CA LEU A 310 -0.86 17.27 -12.10
C LEU A 310 0.47 17.54 -11.36
N GLY A 311 0.65 17.05 -10.14
CA GLY A 311 1.89 17.25 -9.39
C GLY A 311 3.12 16.62 -10.08
N LEU A 312 3.49 15.41 -9.71
CA LEU A 312 4.56 14.64 -10.36
C LEU A 312 3.96 13.51 -11.18
N PRO A 313 3.99 13.58 -12.53
CA PRO A 313 3.46 12.50 -13.36
C PRO A 313 4.44 11.32 -13.42
N VAL A 314 3.93 10.11 -13.21
CA VAL A 314 4.63 8.84 -13.38
C VAL A 314 3.86 8.02 -14.40
N ASN A 315 4.38 7.93 -15.63
CA ASN A 315 3.73 7.17 -16.69
C ASN A 315 4.35 5.77 -16.80
N LEU A 316 3.53 4.72 -16.56
CA LEU A 316 3.96 3.35 -16.70
C LEU A 316 3.78 2.88 -18.15
N PRO A 317 4.87 2.46 -18.80
CA PRO A 317 4.78 1.94 -20.15
C PRO A 317 4.04 0.59 -20.18
N PRO A 318 3.23 0.33 -21.20
CA PRO A 318 2.64 -0.99 -21.40
C PRO A 318 3.73 -2.02 -21.66
N LEU A 319 3.43 -3.30 -21.39
CA LEU A 319 4.43 -4.36 -21.43
C LEU A 319 5.08 -4.53 -22.82
N ARG A 320 4.31 -4.33 -23.89
CA ARG A 320 4.79 -4.35 -25.29
C ARG A 320 5.88 -3.31 -25.60
N GLU A 321 5.97 -2.22 -24.83
CA GLU A 321 7.00 -1.18 -24.97
C GLU A 321 8.24 -1.44 -24.08
N ARG A 322 8.22 -2.53 -23.32
CA ARG A 322 9.30 -2.91 -22.40
C ARG A 322 10.26 -3.95 -22.96
N GLY A 323 10.03 -4.41 -24.19
CA GLY A 323 10.92 -5.31 -24.93
C GLY A 323 11.33 -6.56 -24.15
N SER A 324 12.63 -6.73 -23.91
CA SER A 324 13.18 -7.90 -23.20
C SER A 324 12.72 -8.07 -21.75
N ASP A 325 12.10 -7.07 -21.13
CA ASP A 325 11.55 -7.19 -19.77
C ASP A 325 10.47 -8.30 -19.71
N ILE A 326 9.81 -8.62 -20.83
CA ILE A 326 8.85 -9.71 -20.92
C ILE A 326 9.47 -11.03 -20.43
N LEU A 327 10.67 -11.37 -20.92
CA LEU A 327 11.35 -12.60 -20.53
C LEU A 327 11.89 -12.55 -19.10
N VAL A 328 12.35 -11.39 -18.66
CA VAL A 328 12.82 -11.19 -17.28
C VAL A 328 11.66 -11.38 -16.29
N LEU A 329 10.50 -10.81 -16.60
CA LEU A 329 9.27 -10.98 -15.82
C LEU A 329 8.75 -12.41 -15.87
N ALA A 330 8.73 -13.04 -17.04
CA ALA A 330 8.31 -14.44 -17.20
C ALA A 330 9.15 -15.36 -16.31
N LYS A 331 10.47 -15.22 -16.35
CA LYS A 331 11.39 -15.97 -15.49
C LYS A 331 11.11 -15.70 -14.00
N HIS A 332 10.93 -14.43 -13.64
CA HIS A 332 10.63 -14.06 -12.24
C HIS A 332 9.35 -14.75 -11.75
N PHE A 333 8.27 -14.73 -12.53
CA PHE A 333 7.01 -15.37 -12.16
C PHE A 333 7.14 -16.90 -12.12
N THR A 334 7.87 -17.52 -13.04
CA THR A 334 8.15 -18.97 -13.02
C THR A 334 8.89 -19.36 -11.75
N ASP A 335 9.98 -18.64 -11.41
CA ASP A 335 10.78 -18.92 -10.21
C ASP A 335 9.94 -18.72 -8.91
N ALA A 336 9.13 -17.66 -8.87
CA ALA A 336 8.27 -17.35 -7.72
C ALA A 336 7.18 -18.42 -7.53
N PHE A 337 6.47 -18.76 -8.60
CA PHE A 337 5.38 -19.74 -8.58
C PHE A 337 5.88 -21.15 -8.26
N SER A 338 7.00 -21.59 -8.86
CA SER A 338 7.60 -22.90 -8.57
C SER A 338 8.02 -23.01 -7.11
N LYS A 339 8.62 -21.94 -6.55
CA LYS A 339 9.01 -21.89 -5.13
C LYS A 339 7.81 -21.96 -4.19
N GLU A 340 6.75 -21.21 -4.49
CA GLU A 340 5.53 -21.15 -3.66
C GLU A 340 4.81 -22.50 -3.62
N ASN A 341 4.81 -23.23 -4.74
CA ASN A 341 4.13 -24.52 -4.87
C ASN A 341 5.04 -25.73 -4.66
N GLY A 342 6.31 -25.54 -4.26
CA GLY A 342 7.26 -26.65 -4.04
C GLY A 342 7.59 -27.44 -5.30
N MET A 343 7.46 -26.81 -6.48
CA MET A 343 7.76 -27.43 -7.79
C MET A 343 9.24 -27.25 -8.15
N SER A 344 9.73 -28.11 -9.05
CA SER A 344 11.06 -27.94 -9.66
C SER A 344 11.11 -26.65 -10.47
N ARG A 345 12.29 -26.06 -10.55
CA ARG A 345 12.52 -24.84 -11.34
C ARG A 345 12.38 -25.15 -12.82
N LYS A 346 11.53 -24.40 -13.53
CA LYS A 346 11.31 -24.55 -14.96
C LYS A 346 11.97 -23.42 -15.76
N THR A 347 12.30 -23.72 -17.02
CA THR A 347 12.88 -22.76 -17.98
C THR A 347 12.05 -22.75 -19.27
N PHE A 348 12.16 -21.67 -20.07
CA PHE A 348 11.43 -21.57 -21.34
C PHE A 348 12.33 -22.03 -22.50
N SER A 349 11.81 -22.84 -23.43
CA SER A 349 12.46 -23.13 -24.69
C SER A 349 12.58 -21.87 -25.58
N GLU A 350 13.48 -21.87 -26.58
CA GLU A 350 13.65 -20.73 -27.50
C GLU A 350 12.31 -20.34 -28.16
N LYS A 351 11.59 -21.34 -28.70
CA LYS A 351 10.27 -21.09 -29.31
C LYS A 351 9.22 -20.52 -28.33
N ALA A 352 9.24 -20.95 -27.08
CA ALA A 352 8.37 -20.41 -26.06
C ALA A 352 8.72 -18.95 -25.77
N GLN A 353 10.01 -18.59 -25.72
CA GLN A 353 10.46 -17.21 -25.56
C GLN A 353 10.05 -16.32 -26.74
N GLU A 354 10.22 -16.81 -27.98
CA GLU A 354 9.77 -16.10 -29.20
C GLU A 354 8.28 -15.85 -29.18
N LYS A 355 7.48 -16.86 -28.78
CA LYS A 355 6.02 -16.75 -28.65
C LYS A 355 5.62 -15.70 -27.62
N LEU A 356 6.29 -15.64 -26.46
CA LEU A 356 6.05 -14.59 -25.46
C LEU A 356 6.42 -13.20 -25.98
N LEU A 357 7.53 -13.05 -26.71
CA LEU A 357 7.98 -11.78 -27.26
C LEU A 357 7.08 -11.24 -28.37
N SER A 358 6.45 -12.13 -29.14
CA SER A 358 5.58 -11.76 -30.26
C SER A 358 4.21 -11.30 -29.84
N TYR A 359 3.78 -11.56 -28.59
CA TYR A 359 2.45 -11.25 -28.13
C TYR A 359 2.37 -9.86 -27.49
N SER A 360 1.27 -9.14 -27.73
CA SER A 360 1.10 -7.72 -27.33
C SER A 360 0.73 -7.51 -25.86
N PHE A 361 0.30 -8.54 -25.14
CA PHE A 361 -0.16 -8.50 -23.74
C PHE A 361 -1.13 -7.35 -23.44
N PRO A 362 -2.37 -7.36 -23.95
CA PRO A 362 -3.35 -6.31 -23.67
C PRO A 362 -3.66 -6.18 -22.17
N GLY A 363 -3.57 -7.27 -21.40
CA GLY A 363 -3.67 -7.26 -19.92
C GLY A 363 -2.33 -7.00 -19.20
N ASN A 364 -1.28 -6.63 -19.96
CA ASN A 364 0.03 -6.26 -19.45
C ASN A 364 0.66 -7.32 -18.50
N VAL A 365 1.28 -6.87 -17.41
CA VAL A 365 1.99 -7.74 -16.45
C VAL A 365 1.04 -8.71 -15.75
N ARG A 366 -0.23 -8.31 -15.54
CA ARG A 366 -1.25 -9.20 -14.94
C ARG A 366 -1.55 -10.40 -15.83
N GLU A 367 -1.67 -10.17 -17.13
CA GLU A 367 -1.89 -11.23 -18.11
C GLU A 367 -0.65 -12.12 -18.28
N LEU A 368 0.54 -11.52 -18.42
CA LEU A 368 1.80 -12.27 -18.48
C LEU A 368 1.94 -13.21 -17.28
N LYS A 369 1.65 -12.72 -16.07
CA LYS A 369 1.71 -13.53 -14.84
C LYS A 369 0.77 -14.73 -14.95
N ALA A 370 -0.49 -14.53 -15.33
CA ALA A 370 -1.47 -15.62 -15.46
C ALA A 370 -1.06 -16.64 -16.53
N VAL A 371 -0.57 -16.18 -17.68
CA VAL A 371 -0.07 -17.06 -18.77
C VAL A 371 1.10 -17.90 -18.31
N VAL A 372 2.06 -17.30 -17.62
CA VAL A 372 3.25 -18.01 -17.12
C VAL A 372 2.89 -19.03 -16.04
N GLU A 373 2.06 -18.66 -15.07
CA GLU A 373 1.61 -19.57 -14.00
C GLU A 373 0.88 -20.78 -14.59
N LEU A 374 0.01 -20.55 -15.58
CA LEU A 374 -0.68 -21.63 -16.28
C LEU A 374 0.31 -22.53 -17.06
N ALA A 375 1.28 -21.93 -17.76
CA ALA A 375 2.28 -22.67 -18.50
C ALA A 375 3.16 -23.54 -17.57
N VAL A 376 3.50 -23.07 -16.38
CA VAL A 376 4.21 -23.88 -15.37
C VAL A 376 3.39 -25.08 -14.92
N VAL A 377 2.08 -24.92 -14.77
CA VAL A 377 1.17 -26.02 -14.36
C VAL A 377 0.98 -27.04 -15.48
N LEU A 378 0.83 -26.58 -16.74
CA LEU A 378 0.57 -27.46 -17.90
C LEU A 378 1.81 -28.21 -18.40
N SER A 379 3.01 -27.68 -18.14
CA SER A 379 4.26 -28.33 -18.56
C SER A 379 4.56 -29.54 -17.67
N ASP A 380 4.75 -30.71 -18.25
CA ASP A 380 5.18 -31.92 -17.53
C ASP A 380 6.69 -31.94 -17.31
N ASP A 381 7.47 -31.27 -18.18
CA ASP A 381 8.93 -31.23 -18.18
C ASP A 381 9.51 -30.03 -17.41
N GLU A 382 10.82 -30.04 -17.18
CA GLU A 382 11.56 -28.88 -16.64
C GLU A 382 11.65 -27.70 -17.63
N THR A 383 11.32 -27.94 -18.92
CA THR A 383 11.34 -26.93 -19.96
C THR A 383 9.95 -26.69 -20.52
N ILE A 384 9.44 -25.46 -20.31
CA ILE A 384 8.16 -25.01 -20.85
C ILE A 384 8.29 -24.88 -22.38
N GLN A 385 7.47 -25.59 -23.12
CA GLN A 385 7.43 -25.58 -24.58
C GLN A 385 6.45 -24.54 -25.12
N GLU A 386 6.53 -24.25 -26.41
CA GLU A 386 5.60 -23.33 -27.08
C GLU A 386 4.12 -23.69 -26.91
N GLN A 387 3.81 -24.96 -26.91
CA GLN A 387 2.44 -25.49 -26.76
C GLN A 387 1.84 -25.28 -25.35
N ASP A 388 2.69 -25.14 -24.32
CA ASP A 388 2.27 -24.93 -22.94
C ASP A 388 1.84 -23.46 -22.70
N ILE A 389 2.22 -22.55 -23.61
CA ILE A 389 1.85 -21.14 -23.53
C ILE A 389 0.52 -20.90 -24.24
N ASN A 390 -0.51 -20.59 -23.46
CA ASN A 390 -1.84 -20.30 -23.98
C ASN A 390 -2.24 -18.86 -23.63
N PHE A 391 -2.53 -18.06 -24.66
CA PHE A 391 -3.06 -16.72 -24.47
C PHE A 391 -4.59 -16.76 -24.39
N THR A 392 -5.17 -16.16 -23.36
CA THR A 392 -6.63 -16.17 -23.11
C THR A 392 -7.40 -15.18 -23.99
N ALA A 393 -6.74 -14.18 -24.54
CA ALA A 393 -7.37 -13.24 -25.47
C ALA A 393 -7.33 -13.85 -26.89
N ASN A 394 -8.49 -14.15 -27.45
CA ASN A 394 -8.63 -14.43 -28.87
C ASN A 394 -8.15 -13.20 -29.65
N ASN A 395 -6.93 -13.25 -30.17
CA ASN A 395 -6.33 -12.22 -31.04
C ASN A 395 -6.96 -12.17 -32.45
N SER A 396 -8.18 -12.67 -32.61
CA SER A 396 -8.82 -12.72 -33.93
C SER A 396 -9.09 -11.35 -34.56
N ASP A 397 -9.14 -10.27 -33.74
CA ASP A 397 -9.57 -8.97 -34.28
C ASP A 397 -8.45 -7.94 -34.58
N LYS A 398 -7.22 -8.13 -34.05
CA LYS A 398 -6.12 -7.17 -34.31
C LYS A 398 -5.10 -7.62 -35.35
N ASP A 399 -4.94 -8.90 -35.56
CA ASP A 399 -4.08 -9.44 -36.63
C ASP A 399 -4.64 -9.19 -38.03
N PHE A 400 -5.95 -8.98 -38.11
CA PHE A 400 -6.64 -8.74 -39.37
C PHE A 400 -6.16 -7.46 -40.11
N LEU A 401 -5.76 -6.41 -39.38
CA LEU A 401 -5.25 -5.14 -39.95
C LEU A 401 -3.72 -4.98 -39.84
N ALA A 402 -3.00 -5.94 -39.24
CA ALA A 402 -1.56 -5.83 -38.99
C ALA A 402 -0.68 -6.09 -40.21
N THR A 403 -1.22 -6.74 -41.24
CA THR A 403 -0.52 -6.99 -42.50
C THR A 403 -1.08 -6.13 -43.62
N GLU A 404 -0.23 -5.39 -44.32
CA GLU A 404 -0.65 -4.61 -45.50
C GLU A 404 -1.15 -5.57 -46.59
N ARG A 405 -2.45 -5.56 -46.84
CA ARG A 405 -3.16 -6.39 -47.83
C ARG A 405 -4.09 -5.49 -48.65
N THR A 406 -4.45 -5.97 -49.84
CA THR A 406 -5.41 -5.26 -50.66
C THR A 406 -6.82 -5.33 -50.05
N LEU A 407 -7.70 -4.35 -50.36
CA LEU A 407 -9.09 -4.37 -49.94
C LEU A 407 -9.81 -5.66 -50.37
N LYS A 408 -9.43 -6.22 -51.54
CA LYS A 408 -9.96 -7.47 -52.06
C LYS A 408 -9.61 -8.67 -51.17
N GLU A 409 -8.39 -8.71 -50.64
CA GLU A 409 -7.95 -9.77 -49.72
C GLU A 409 -8.65 -9.66 -48.38
N TYR A 410 -8.77 -8.47 -47.80
CA TYR A 410 -9.57 -8.27 -46.59
C TYR A 410 -11.03 -8.69 -46.77
N THR A 411 -11.64 -8.29 -47.88
CA THR A 411 -13.03 -8.65 -48.19
C THR A 411 -13.23 -10.16 -48.26
N LYS A 412 -12.28 -10.87 -48.90
CA LYS A 412 -12.30 -12.33 -49.02
C LYS A 412 -12.23 -12.99 -47.63
N GLU A 413 -11.32 -12.54 -46.80
CA GLU A 413 -11.11 -13.12 -45.45
C GLU A 413 -12.34 -12.87 -44.54
N ILE A 414 -12.93 -11.68 -44.60
CA ILE A 414 -14.16 -11.35 -43.87
C ILE A 414 -15.30 -12.29 -44.31
N ILE A 415 -15.52 -12.43 -45.62
CA ILE A 415 -16.59 -13.28 -46.15
C ILE A 415 -16.37 -14.74 -45.76
N GLN A 416 -15.12 -15.24 -45.84
CA GLN A 416 -14.77 -16.61 -45.46
C GLN A 416 -15.05 -16.85 -43.97
N TYR A 417 -14.62 -15.94 -43.08
CA TYR A 417 -14.89 -16.03 -41.64
C TYR A 417 -16.37 -16.06 -41.31
N TYR A 418 -17.20 -15.23 -41.95
CA TYR A 418 -18.65 -15.20 -41.74
C TYR A 418 -19.34 -16.44 -42.30
N LEU A 419 -18.85 -16.99 -43.43
CA LEU A 419 -19.35 -18.26 -43.98
C LEU A 419 -19.10 -19.42 -43.00
N GLU A 420 -17.89 -19.54 -42.46
CA GLU A 420 -17.53 -20.54 -41.46
C GLU A 420 -18.35 -20.38 -40.18
N LYS A 421 -18.49 -19.13 -39.69
CA LYS A 421 -19.23 -18.83 -38.47
C LYS A 421 -20.75 -19.15 -38.57
N TYR A 422 -21.35 -19.07 -39.76
CA TYR A 422 -22.77 -19.28 -39.98
C TYR A 422 -23.07 -20.45 -40.88
N ASP A 423 -22.28 -21.53 -40.74
CA ASP A 423 -22.47 -22.84 -41.39
C ASP A 423 -22.69 -22.71 -42.92
N TYR A 424 -21.91 -21.83 -43.58
CA TYR A 424 -22.00 -21.58 -45.03
C TYR A 424 -23.35 -21.10 -45.54
N ASN A 425 -24.16 -20.50 -44.69
CA ASN A 425 -25.43 -19.86 -45.08
C ASN A 425 -25.20 -18.56 -45.85
N VAL A 426 -24.98 -18.66 -47.16
CA VAL A 426 -24.68 -17.54 -48.06
C VAL A 426 -25.72 -16.43 -47.99
N LEU A 427 -27.01 -16.78 -47.87
CA LEU A 427 -28.07 -15.76 -47.81
C LEU A 427 -28.00 -14.91 -46.55
N TYR A 428 -27.78 -15.57 -45.41
CA TYR A 428 -27.64 -14.90 -44.13
C TYR A 428 -26.35 -14.04 -44.06
N VAL A 429 -25.25 -14.57 -44.58
CA VAL A 429 -23.97 -13.82 -44.63
C VAL A 429 -24.04 -12.60 -45.54
N ALA A 430 -24.71 -12.72 -46.70
CA ALA A 430 -24.93 -11.62 -47.64
C ALA A 430 -25.71 -10.47 -46.98
N ASP A 431 -26.79 -10.78 -46.29
CA ASP A 431 -27.61 -9.83 -45.55
C ASP A 431 -26.81 -9.17 -44.38
N LYS A 432 -26.07 -9.99 -43.65
CA LYS A 432 -25.29 -9.53 -42.49
C LYS A 432 -24.13 -8.57 -42.85
N LEU A 433 -23.52 -8.78 -44.04
CA LEU A 433 -22.38 -7.99 -44.53
C LEU A 433 -22.81 -6.86 -45.52
N ASP A 434 -24.13 -6.73 -45.77
CA ASP A 434 -24.71 -5.79 -46.74
C ASP A 434 -24.04 -5.88 -48.13
N ILE A 435 -23.86 -7.14 -48.58
CA ILE A 435 -23.27 -7.43 -49.90
C ILE A 435 -24.21 -8.29 -50.76
N GLY A 436 -24.16 -8.08 -52.05
CA GLY A 436 -24.96 -8.88 -52.96
C GLY A 436 -24.64 -10.36 -52.90
N LYS A 437 -25.64 -11.24 -52.68
CA LYS A 437 -25.46 -12.71 -52.71
C LYS A 437 -24.76 -13.23 -53.95
N SER A 438 -24.96 -12.58 -55.12
CA SER A 438 -24.29 -12.88 -56.38
C SER A 438 -22.74 -12.66 -56.29
N THR A 439 -22.31 -11.74 -55.44
CA THR A 439 -20.85 -11.49 -55.21
C THR A 439 -20.25 -12.70 -54.49
N ILE A 440 -20.88 -13.19 -53.44
CA ILE A 440 -20.38 -14.36 -52.70
C ILE A 440 -20.38 -15.60 -53.59
N TYR A 441 -21.48 -15.85 -54.32
CA TYR A 441 -21.54 -17.00 -55.25
C TYR A 441 -20.49 -16.93 -56.33
N ARG A 442 -20.21 -15.72 -56.90
CA ARG A 442 -19.14 -15.53 -57.88
C ARG A 442 -17.76 -15.83 -57.31
N MET A 443 -17.49 -15.39 -56.05
CA MET A 443 -16.21 -15.67 -55.41
C MET A 443 -16.02 -17.16 -55.09
N ILE A 444 -17.11 -17.88 -54.77
CA ILE A 444 -17.12 -19.35 -54.64
C ILE A 444 -16.84 -20.02 -55.97
N GLN A 445 -17.51 -19.62 -57.04
CA GLN A 445 -17.30 -20.16 -58.37
C GLN A 445 -15.86 -19.95 -58.86
N ASN A 446 -15.27 -18.80 -58.54
CA ASN A 446 -13.89 -18.50 -58.89
C ASN A 446 -12.85 -19.19 -57.99
N LYS A 447 -13.27 -20.06 -57.07
CA LYS A 447 -12.43 -20.69 -56.03
C LYS A 447 -11.64 -19.69 -55.15
N GLU A 448 -12.19 -18.50 -55.00
CA GLU A 448 -11.60 -17.49 -54.11
C GLU A 448 -12.00 -17.73 -52.66
N LEU A 449 -13.11 -18.45 -52.39
CA LEU A 449 -13.60 -18.86 -51.09
C LEU A 449 -13.63 -20.39 -51.03
N THR A 450 -13.32 -20.96 -49.86
CA THR A 450 -13.46 -22.40 -49.59
C THR A 450 -14.89 -22.71 -49.21
N THR A 451 -15.45 -23.73 -49.83
CA THR A 451 -16.69 -24.36 -49.40
C THR A 451 -16.39 -25.82 -49.03
N TYR A 452 -17.21 -26.40 -48.16
CA TYR A 452 -17.10 -27.84 -47.86
C TYR A 452 -17.10 -28.66 -49.12
#